data_116b38441f95d65afa257abf5cd7835f
#
_entry.id   116b38441f95d65afa257abf5cd7835f
#
_cell.length_a   1.000
_cell.length_b   1.000
_cell.length_c   1.000
_cell.angle_alpha   90.00
_cell.angle_beta   90.00
_cell.angle_gamma   90.00
#
_symmetry.space_group_name_H-M   'P 1'
#
loop_
_entity.id
_entity.type
_entity.pdbx_description
1 polymer ?
#
loop_
_entity_poly.entity_id
_entity_poly.type
_entity_poly.pdbx_seq_one_letter_code
_entity_poly.pdbx_strand_id
1 'polypeptide(L)'
;MEPKADPQRRNRRILVKLSGEALMGDSDYGIDPAFLRRLATEIRSVQETGTEIGVVVGGGNLFRGAGLARAGMDRVTGDHMGMLATVMNALALQDALESMSVATR
;
A
#
# COMPACT_ATOMS: atom_id res chain seq x y z
N MET A 1 -7.98 -24.86 -13.71
CA MET A 1 -7.44 -25.80 -12.72
C MET A 1 -6.71 -25.01 -11.65
N GLU A 2 -7.10 -25.23 -10.45
CA GLU A 2 -6.42 -24.61 -9.34
C GLU A 2 -5.03 -25.22 -9.19
N PRO A 3 -3.96 -24.43 -9.16
CA PRO A 3 -2.63 -24.99 -9.01
C PRO A 3 -2.53 -25.69 -7.67
N LYS A 4 -2.03 -26.89 -7.71
CA LYS A 4 -1.78 -27.63 -6.50
C LYS A 4 -0.75 -26.86 -5.68
N ALA A 5 -1.02 -26.65 -4.42
CA ALA A 5 -0.07 -25.95 -3.56
C ALA A 5 1.25 -26.73 -3.54
N ASP A 6 2.31 -26.08 -3.99
CA ASP A 6 3.65 -26.61 -3.84
C ASP A 6 3.93 -26.71 -2.33
N PRO A 7 4.35 -27.87 -1.82
CA PRO A 7 4.67 -28.00 -0.40
C PRO A 7 5.70 -26.98 0.08
N GLN A 8 6.58 -26.51 -0.80
CA GLN A 8 7.56 -25.48 -0.46
C GLN A 8 6.95 -24.10 -0.38
N ARG A 9 5.75 -23.91 -0.94
CA ARG A 9 5.02 -22.63 -0.89
C ARG A 9 4.01 -22.60 0.25
N ARG A 10 3.84 -23.69 0.96
CA ARG A 10 2.96 -23.74 2.12
C ARG A 10 3.47 -22.76 3.17
N ASN A 11 2.56 -21.95 3.71
CA ASN A 11 2.88 -20.96 4.73
C ASN A 11 3.89 -19.90 4.28
N ARG A 12 3.97 -19.68 2.96
CA ARG A 12 4.82 -18.60 2.45
C ARG A 12 4.25 -17.28 2.93
N ARG A 13 5.15 -16.43 3.36
CA ARG A 13 4.86 -15.05 3.70
C ARG A 13 5.71 -14.14 2.86
N ILE A 14 5.13 -13.08 2.35
CA ILE A 14 5.87 -12.07 1.61
C ILE A 14 5.55 -10.70 2.17
N LEU A 15 6.53 -9.83 2.11
CA LEU A 15 6.36 -8.43 2.46
C LEU A 15 6.54 -7.62 1.18
N VAL A 16 5.50 -6.85 0.83
CA VAL A 16 5.52 -6.00 -0.36
C VAL A 16 5.72 -4.58 0.10
N LYS A 17 6.73 -3.93 -0.44
CA LYS A 17 6.98 -2.52 -0.17
C LYS A 17 6.52 -1.70 -1.37
N LEU A 18 5.65 -0.72 -1.13
CA LEU A 18 5.12 0.17 -2.15
C LEU A 18 5.55 1.59 -1.85
N SER A 19 6.06 2.27 -2.86
CA SER A 19 6.25 3.71 -2.78
C SER A 19 4.89 4.40 -2.80
N GLY A 20 4.71 5.44 -2.00
CA GLY A 20 3.48 6.23 -2.04
C GLY A 20 3.22 6.81 -3.43
N GLU A 21 4.27 7.16 -4.16
CA GLU A 21 4.15 7.70 -5.51
C GLU A 21 3.49 6.73 -6.48
N ALA A 22 3.62 5.42 -6.25
CA ALA A 22 2.95 4.43 -7.09
C ALA A 22 1.42 4.58 -7.04
N LEU A 23 0.88 5.05 -5.94
CA LEU A 23 -0.57 5.22 -5.77
C LEU A 23 -1.13 6.39 -6.57
N MET A 24 -0.29 7.25 -7.10
CA MET A 24 -0.72 8.40 -7.91
C MET A 24 -1.20 8.00 -9.31
N GLY A 25 -0.84 6.81 -9.78
CA GLY A 25 -1.10 6.45 -11.17
C GLY A 25 -0.41 7.44 -12.10
N ASP A 26 -1.16 8.01 -13.02
CA ASP A 26 -0.64 8.99 -13.98
C ASP A 26 -0.73 10.43 -13.44
N SER A 27 -1.22 10.64 -12.24
CA SER A 27 -1.31 11.95 -11.61
C SER A 27 -0.03 12.29 -10.87
N ASP A 28 0.11 13.53 -10.44
CA ASP A 28 1.26 13.98 -9.65
C ASP A 28 0.94 14.16 -8.17
N TYR A 29 -0.27 13.77 -7.76
CA TYR A 29 -0.72 13.88 -6.38
C TYR A 29 -1.90 12.94 -6.13
N GLY A 30 -1.99 12.45 -4.90
CA GLY A 30 -3.16 11.75 -4.41
C GLY A 30 -3.16 10.27 -4.72
N ILE A 31 -4.35 9.69 -4.71
CA ILE A 31 -4.56 8.27 -4.91
C ILE A 31 -5.42 8.06 -6.14
N ASP A 32 -4.91 7.27 -7.09
CA ASP A 32 -5.65 6.89 -8.29
C ASP A 32 -6.50 5.66 -7.97
N PRO A 33 -7.84 5.78 -7.99
CA PRO A 33 -8.71 4.63 -7.69
C PRO A 33 -8.52 3.44 -8.64
N ALA A 34 -8.20 3.70 -9.89
CA ALA A 34 -7.98 2.61 -10.86
C ALA A 34 -6.73 1.82 -10.52
N PHE A 35 -5.64 2.51 -10.17
CA PHE A 35 -4.42 1.84 -9.73
C PHE A 35 -4.69 1.02 -8.47
N LEU A 36 -5.42 1.59 -7.52
CA LEU A 36 -5.73 0.93 -6.25
C LEU A 36 -6.50 -0.36 -6.48
N ARG A 37 -7.47 -0.36 -7.39
CA ARG A 37 -8.23 -1.57 -7.74
C ARG A 37 -7.35 -2.63 -8.39
N ARG A 38 -6.45 -2.22 -9.30
CA ARG A 38 -5.52 -3.16 -9.93
C ARG A 38 -4.59 -3.79 -8.90
N LEU A 39 -4.06 -2.98 -8.00
CA LEU A 39 -3.19 -3.46 -6.94
C LEU A 39 -3.93 -4.45 -6.03
N ALA A 40 -5.14 -4.10 -5.62
CA ALA A 40 -5.95 -4.98 -4.78
C ALA A 40 -6.25 -6.31 -5.48
N THR A 41 -6.52 -6.27 -6.77
CA THR A 41 -6.76 -7.48 -7.56
C THR A 41 -5.52 -8.37 -7.60
N GLU A 42 -4.35 -7.80 -7.77
CA GLU A 42 -3.10 -8.55 -7.78
C GLU A 42 -2.80 -9.15 -6.41
N ILE A 43 -3.00 -8.39 -5.34
CA ILE A 43 -2.80 -8.89 -3.98
C ILE A 43 -3.75 -10.05 -3.71
N ARG A 44 -5.01 -9.93 -4.10
CA ARG A 44 -5.98 -11.00 -3.93
C ARG A 44 -5.56 -12.27 -4.66
N SER A 45 -5.07 -12.14 -5.90
CA SER A 45 -4.59 -13.28 -6.68
C SER A 45 -3.50 -14.05 -5.95
N VAL A 46 -2.55 -13.33 -5.36
CA VAL A 46 -1.45 -13.96 -4.63
C VAL A 46 -1.95 -14.58 -3.32
N GLN A 47 -2.82 -13.89 -2.62
CA GLN A 47 -3.39 -14.38 -1.36
C GLN A 47 -4.20 -15.66 -1.57
N GLU A 48 -4.88 -15.78 -2.69
CA GLU A 48 -5.66 -16.98 -3.03
C GLU A 48 -4.80 -18.21 -3.23
N THR A 49 -3.50 -18.07 -3.44
CA THR A 49 -2.56 -19.20 -3.51
C THR A 49 -2.15 -19.70 -2.12
N GLY A 50 -2.67 -19.12 -1.05
CA GLY A 50 -2.31 -19.48 0.32
C GLY A 50 -1.14 -18.68 0.88
N THR A 51 -0.68 -17.67 0.16
CA THR A 51 0.40 -16.79 0.60
C THR A 51 -0.13 -15.72 1.55
N GLU A 52 0.53 -15.56 2.69
CA GLU A 52 0.26 -14.44 3.58
C GLU A 52 1.03 -13.21 3.08
N ILE A 53 0.38 -12.06 3.08
CA ILE A 53 0.96 -10.85 2.51
C ILE A 53 0.93 -9.72 3.53
N GLY A 54 2.11 -9.14 3.80
CA GLY A 54 2.21 -7.86 4.49
C GLY A 54 2.52 -6.77 3.47
N VAL A 55 1.93 -5.60 3.64
CA VAL A 55 2.18 -4.47 2.75
C VAL A 55 2.68 -3.29 3.56
N VAL A 56 3.78 -2.72 3.12
CA VAL A 56 4.32 -1.48 3.66
C VAL A 56 4.19 -0.42 2.57
N VAL A 57 3.57 0.70 2.89
CA VAL A 57 3.33 1.75 1.90
C VAL A 57 3.83 3.09 2.42
N GLY A 58 4.49 3.85 1.56
CA GLY A 58 4.92 5.21 1.88
C GLY A 58 3.79 6.22 1.71
N GLY A 59 4.07 7.48 1.98
CA GLY A 59 3.09 8.57 1.93
C GLY A 59 3.43 9.71 0.98
N GLY A 60 4.46 9.55 0.14
CA GLY A 60 4.96 10.64 -0.70
C GLY A 60 4.00 11.18 -1.75
N ASN A 61 2.93 10.44 -2.04
CA ASN A 61 1.87 10.90 -2.93
C ASN A 61 0.97 11.95 -2.26
N LEU A 62 0.96 12.00 -0.95
CA LEU A 62 0.10 12.90 -0.17
C LEU A 62 0.90 13.99 0.54
N PHE A 63 2.10 13.69 1.00
CA PHE A 63 2.86 14.63 1.80
C PHE A 63 4.36 14.34 1.74
N ARG A 64 5.16 15.41 1.59
CA ARG A 64 6.63 15.34 1.58
C ARG A 64 7.18 16.30 2.62
N GLY A 65 7.39 15.79 3.84
CA GLY A 65 7.83 16.58 4.97
C GLY A 65 9.18 17.24 4.79
N ALA A 66 10.11 16.59 4.07
CA ALA A 66 11.45 17.14 3.87
C ALA A 66 11.42 18.47 3.11
N GLY A 67 10.53 18.59 2.10
CA GLY A 67 10.38 19.83 1.37
C GLY A 67 9.83 20.95 2.24
N LEU A 68 8.85 20.65 3.08
CA LEU A 68 8.27 21.63 4.00
C LEU A 68 9.21 22.00 5.14
N ALA A 69 10.04 21.05 5.59
CA ALA A 69 11.05 21.35 6.59
C ALA A 69 12.07 22.37 6.05
N ARG A 70 12.47 22.23 4.78
CA ARG A 70 13.35 23.22 4.14
C ARG A 70 12.66 24.58 4.00
N ALA A 71 11.35 24.61 3.89
CA ALA A 71 10.58 25.84 3.79
C ALA A 71 10.23 26.45 5.15
N GLY A 72 10.71 25.89 6.24
CA GLY A 72 10.56 26.44 7.59
C GLY A 72 9.68 25.65 8.54
N MET A 73 9.06 24.56 8.09
CA MET A 73 8.29 23.71 8.98
C MET A 73 9.23 22.93 9.90
N ASP A 74 8.82 22.72 11.14
CA ASP A 74 9.55 21.86 12.07
C ASP A 74 9.66 20.46 11.51
N ARG A 75 10.87 19.90 11.54
CA ARG A 75 11.14 18.60 10.95
C ARG A 75 10.35 17.48 11.62
N VAL A 76 10.22 17.52 12.93
CA VAL A 76 9.48 16.50 13.68
C VAL A 76 8.01 16.52 13.31
N THR A 77 7.43 17.72 13.21
CA THR A 77 6.04 17.88 12.76
C THR A 77 5.87 17.32 11.34
N GLY A 78 6.79 17.66 10.43
CA GLY A 78 6.76 17.15 9.07
C GLY A 78 6.84 15.62 9.03
N ASP A 79 7.68 15.02 9.84
CA ASP A 79 7.81 13.56 9.92
C ASP A 79 6.51 12.91 10.43
N HIS A 80 5.86 13.51 11.42
CA HIS A 80 4.58 13.02 11.91
C HIS A 80 3.50 13.09 10.84
N MET A 81 3.46 14.19 10.10
CA MET A 81 2.50 14.33 9.00
C MET A 81 2.75 13.29 7.91
N GLY A 82 4.03 12.99 7.63
CA GLY A 82 4.38 11.94 6.69
C GLY A 82 3.92 10.56 7.15
N MET A 83 4.04 10.26 8.43
CA MET A 83 3.53 9.01 8.99
C MET A 83 2.01 8.92 8.88
N LEU A 84 1.29 10.01 9.12
CA LEU A 84 -0.16 10.03 8.96
C LEU A 84 -0.56 9.83 7.50
N ALA A 85 0.22 10.34 6.56
CA ALA A 85 -0.02 10.11 5.14
C ALA A 85 0.08 8.62 4.80
N THR A 86 1.02 7.88 5.41
CA THR A 86 1.12 6.44 5.20
C THR A 86 -0.11 5.71 5.72
N VAL A 87 -0.66 6.16 6.84
CA VAL A 87 -1.88 5.57 7.40
C VAL A 87 -3.07 5.81 6.46
N MET A 88 -3.17 6.99 5.87
CA MET A 88 -4.22 7.27 4.89
C MET A 88 -4.14 6.32 3.69
N ASN A 89 -2.94 6.10 3.17
CA ASN A 89 -2.75 5.16 2.07
C ASN A 89 -3.10 3.72 2.48
N ALA A 90 -2.73 3.33 3.69
CA ALA A 90 -3.05 2.00 4.20
C ALA A 90 -4.56 1.80 4.32
N LEU A 91 -5.28 2.81 4.79
CA LEU A 91 -6.75 2.74 4.88
C LEU A 91 -7.39 2.63 3.50
N ALA A 92 -6.88 3.37 2.52
CA ALA A 92 -7.39 3.27 1.16
C ALA A 92 -7.18 1.88 0.57
N LEU A 93 -6.01 1.29 0.78
CA LEU A 93 -5.73 -0.05 0.31
C LEU A 93 -6.58 -1.09 1.04
N GLN A 94 -6.74 -0.94 2.35
CA GLN A 94 -7.62 -1.81 3.14
C GLN A 94 -9.05 -1.79 2.60
N ASP A 95 -9.58 -0.61 2.33
CA ASP A 95 -10.92 -0.47 1.77
C ASP A 95 -11.04 -1.18 0.43
N ALA A 96 -10.07 -1.00 -0.45
CA ALA A 96 -10.06 -1.66 -1.76
C ALA A 96 -10.03 -3.18 -1.64
N LEU A 97 -9.21 -3.71 -0.74
CA LEU A 97 -9.12 -5.16 -0.53
C LEU A 97 -10.40 -5.71 0.08
N GLU A 98 -10.94 -5.05 1.08
CA GLU A 98 -12.16 -5.53 1.74
C GLU A 98 -13.36 -5.45 0.82
N SER A 99 -13.39 -4.51 -0.11
CA SER A 99 -14.44 -4.46 -1.13
C SER A 99 -14.39 -5.67 -2.07
N MET A 100 -13.26 -6.37 -2.10
CA MET A 100 -13.08 -7.61 -2.87
C MET A 100 -13.14 -8.85 -1.97
N SER A 101 -13.66 -8.71 -0.76
CA SER A 101 -13.79 -9.80 0.22
C SER A 101 -12.43 -10.35 0.71
N VAL A 102 -11.40 -9.53 0.68
CA VAL A 102 -10.11 -9.87 1.27
C VAL A 102 -10.03 -9.24 2.65
N ALA A 103 -9.98 -10.05 3.68
CA ALA A 103 -9.88 -9.57 5.06
C ALA A 103 -8.49 -8.96 5.29
N THR A 104 -8.44 -7.78 5.91
CA THR A 104 -7.19 -7.08 6.19
C THR A 104 -7.11 -6.60 7.63
N ARG A 105 -5.89 -6.35 8.08
CA ARG A 105 -5.64 -5.76 9.39
C ARG A 105 -4.57 -4.69 9.27
#